data_5249f5a9b17ca9f32cfeabaa16f70ff3
#
_entry.id   5249f5a9b17ca9f32cfeabaa16f70ff3
#
_cell.length_a   1.000
_cell.length_b   1.000
_cell.length_c   1.000
_cell.angle_alpha   90.00
_cell.angle_beta   90.00
_cell.angle_gamma   90.00
#
_symmetry.space_group_name_H-M   'P 1'
#
loop_
_entity.id
_entity.type
_entity.pdbx_description
1 polymer ?
#
loop_
_entity_poly.entity_id
_entity_poly.type
_entity_poly.pdbx_seq_one_letter_code
_entity_poly.pdbx_strand_id
1 'polypeptide(L)'
;GYESVTRYLVTEAHAFASIYLIRVNVAEQLLPVIEKAAPHARLIFHAPDLYFLREMREADLSQDPKMRIQANQTRDREFSVMGRVHHTVVVSSAEAAVLREALPSLSLSVFNVLYVDVTSRPYLPEERKGLFFIGGYAHSPNIDAVMWFVKKVWPSIHLRHPDATF
;
A
#
# COMPACT_ATOMS: atom_id res chain seq x y z
N GLY A 1 -24.41 -14.44 -14.22
CA GLY A 1 -23.24 -13.63 -13.85
C GLY A 1 -22.17 -13.66 -14.93
N TYR A 2 -21.18 -12.76 -14.86
CA TYR A 2 -20.09 -12.71 -15.83
C TYR A 2 -19.02 -13.74 -15.48
N GLU A 3 -18.41 -14.38 -16.48
CA GLU A 3 -17.39 -15.41 -16.32
C GLU A 3 -16.06 -14.86 -15.78
N SER A 4 -15.77 -13.58 -16.04
CA SER A 4 -14.55 -12.88 -15.57
C SER A 4 -14.76 -11.37 -15.53
N VAL A 5 -13.89 -10.68 -14.76
CA VAL A 5 -13.84 -9.21 -14.71
C VAL A 5 -13.54 -8.62 -16.08
N THR A 6 -12.66 -9.24 -16.86
CA THR A 6 -12.34 -8.82 -18.21
C THR A 6 -13.57 -8.83 -19.10
N ARG A 7 -14.37 -9.93 -19.08
CA ARG A 7 -15.60 -10.03 -19.86
C ARG A 7 -16.65 -9.00 -19.43
N TYR A 8 -16.78 -8.78 -18.12
CA TYR A 8 -17.64 -7.74 -17.59
C TYR A 8 -17.25 -6.35 -18.12
N LEU A 9 -15.96 -6.00 -18.06
CA LEU A 9 -15.47 -4.72 -18.54
C LEU A 9 -15.70 -4.53 -20.05
N VAL A 10 -15.46 -5.56 -20.87
CA VAL A 10 -15.73 -5.48 -22.32
C VAL A 10 -17.18 -5.16 -22.61
N THR A 11 -18.10 -5.68 -21.80
CA THR A 11 -19.55 -5.51 -22.01
C THR A 11 -20.08 -4.22 -21.39
N GLU A 12 -19.68 -3.88 -20.17
CA GLU A 12 -20.34 -2.86 -19.37
C GLU A 12 -19.50 -1.59 -19.12
N ALA A 13 -18.19 -1.61 -19.41
CA ALA A 13 -17.32 -0.48 -19.06
C ALA A 13 -17.71 0.83 -19.75
N HIS A 14 -18.39 0.76 -20.90
CA HIS A 14 -18.90 1.92 -21.62
C HIS A 14 -19.90 2.76 -20.80
N ALA A 15 -20.53 2.19 -19.79
CA ALA A 15 -21.49 2.87 -18.91
C ALA A 15 -20.81 3.61 -17.74
N PHE A 16 -19.51 3.44 -17.52
CA PHE A 16 -18.81 4.04 -16.38
C PHE A 16 -18.18 5.39 -16.73
N ALA A 17 -18.53 6.42 -15.97
CA ALA A 17 -17.86 7.72 -16.05
C ALA A 17 -16.46 7.71 -15.44
N SER A 18 -16.20 6.81 -14.46
CA SER A 18 -14.90 6.63 -13.84
C SER A 18 -14.68 5.18 -13.42
N ILE A 19 -13.41 4.74 -13.45
CA ILE A 19 -12.99 3.40 -13.05
C ILE A 19 -11.82 3.55 -12.06
N TYR A 20 -11.96 2.88 -10.91
CA TYR A 20 -11.00 2.92 -9.82
C TYR A 20 -10.27 1.58 -9.72
N LEU A 21 -8.95 1.61 -9.95
CA LEU A 21 -8.08 0.45 -9.97
C LEU A 21 -7.20 0.43 -8.72
N ILE A 22 -7.18 -0.70 -8.01
CA ILE A 22 -6.38 -0.85 -6.79
C ILE A 22 -5.32 -1.91 -7.03
N ARG A 23 -4.06 -1.58 -6.70
CA ARG A 23 -2.86 -2.40 -6.88
C ARG A 23 -2.39 -2.51 -8.32
N VAL A 24 -1.06 -2.46 -8.50
CA VAL A 24 -0.41 -2.47 -9.80
C VAL A 24 -0.74 -3.69 -10.65
N ASN A 25 -0.74 -4.89 -10.07
CA ASN A 25 -1.00 -6.12 -10.82
C ASN A 25 -2.41 -6.14 -11.45
N VAL A 26 -3.41 -5.60 -10.73
CA VAL A 26 -4.79 -5.47 -11.23
C VAL A 26 -4.85 -4.42 -12.35
N ALA A 27 -4.20 -3.28 -12.13
CA ALA A 27 -4.18 -2.20 -13.10
C ALA A 27 -3.49 -2.63 -14.41
N GLU A 28 -2.32 -3.26 -14.35
CA GLU A 28 -1.61 -3.77 -15.54
C GLU A 28 -2.47 -4.74 -16.36
N GLN A 29 -3.16 -5.64 -15.68
CA GLN A 29 -4.00 -6.64 -16.34
C GLN A 29 -5.21 -6.00 -17.01
N LEU A 30 -5.84 -5.01 -16.40
CA LEU A 30 -7.13 -4.49 -16.82
C LEU A 30 -7.03 -3.23 -17.69
N LEU A 31 -6.01 -2.39 -17.55
CA LEU A 31 -5.84 -1.16 -18.32
C LEU A 31 -5.98 -1.38 -19.84
N PRO A 32 -5.34 -2.39 -20.47
CA PRO A 32 -5.47 -2.59 -21.91
C PRO A 32 -6.91 -2.87 -22.39
N VAL A 33 -7.71 -3.48 -21.51
CA VAL A 33 -9.13 -3.76 -21.79
C VAL A 33 -9.97 -2.49 -21.61
N ILE A 34 -9.75 -1.77 -20.50
CA ILE A 34 -10.50 -0.58 -20.14
C ILE A 34 -10.28 0.54 -21.17
N GLU A 35 -9.05 0.77 -21.59
CA GLU A 35 -8.68 1.78 -22.58
C GLU A 35 -9.42 1.59 -23.92
N LYS A 36 -9.72 0.33 -24.27
CA LYS A 36 -10.48 0.00 -25.49
C LYS A 36 -12.00 0.07 -25.27
N ALA A 37 -12.47 -0.44 -24.12
CA ALA A 37 -13.90 -0.57 -23.85
C ALA A 37 -14.54 0.72 -23.33
N ALA A 38 -13.77 1.56 -22.63
CA ALA A 38 -14.23 2.81 -22.03
C ALA A 38 -13.19 3.94 -22.14
N PRO A 39 -12.82 4.38 -23.35
CA PRO A 39 -11.80 5.42 -23.55
C PRO A 39 -12.20 6.78 -22.98
N HIS A 40 -13.47 6.99 -22.68
CA HIS A 40 -14.03 8.20 -22.07
C HIS A 40 -14.00 8.16 -20.54
N ALA A 41 -13.81 6.99 -19.94
CA ALA A 41 -13.86 6.85 -18.48
C ALA A 41 -12.62 7.48 -17.82
N ARG A 42 -12.84 8.19 -16.72
CA ARG A 42 -11.73 8.71 -15.91
C ARG A 42 -11.10 7.60 -15.10
N LEU A 43 -9.82 7.31 -15.37
CA LEU A 43 -9.10 6.25 -14.70
C LEU A 43 -8.39 6.78 -13.46
N ILE A 44 -8.60 6.13 -12.32
CA ILE A 44 -7.96 6.44 -11.03
C ILE A 44 -7.21 5.18 -10.57
N PHE A 45 -5.93 5.33 -10.30
CA PHE A 45 -5.10 4.26 -9.74
C PHE A 45 -4.81 4.51 -8.27
N HIS A 46 -5.11 3.54 -7.42
CA HIS A 46 -4.78 3.57 -6.02
C HIS A 46 -3.67 2.56 -5.71
N ALA A 47 -2.55 3.08 -5.24
CA ALA A 47 -1.43 2.31 -4.71
C ALA A 47 -1.49 2.33 -3.17
N PRO A 48 -2.06 1.29 -2.52
CA PRO A 48 -2.08 1.21 -1.05
C PRO A 48 -0.69 1.00 -0.45
N ASP A 49 0.25 0.58 -1.27
CA ASP A 49 1.66 0.36 -0.96
C ASP A 49 2.44 0.52 -2.27
N LEU A 50 3.50 1.30 -2.27
CA LEU A 50 4.45 1.36 -3.38
C LEU A 50 5.42 0.19 -3.25
N TYR A 51 5.17 -0.87 -3.99
CA TYR A 51 5.93 -2.11 -3.90
C TYR A 51 7.42 -1.90 -4.16
N PHE A 52 7.76 -1.05 -5.14
CA PHE A 52 9.15 -0.76 -5.43
C PHE A 52 9.91 -0.15 -4.25
N LEU A 53 9.27 0.69 -3.42
CA LEU A 53 9.92 1.29 -2.25
C LEU A 53 10.23 0.25 -1.18
N ARG A 54 9.32 -0.68 -0.95
CA ARG A 54 9.53 -1.78 -0.02
C ARG A 54 10.67 -2.69 -0.53
N GLU A 55 10.60 -3.07 -1.80
CA GLU A 55 11.62 -3.93 -2.43
C GLU A 55 13.01 -3.24 -2.48
N MET A 56 13.07 -1.93 -2.69
CA MET A 56 14.32 -1.15 -2.61
C MET A 56 14.93 -1.20 -1.22
N ARG A 57 14.13 -1.00 -0.16
CA ARG A 57 14.60 -1.07 1.23
C ARG A 57 15.12 -2.47 1.58
N GLU A 58 14.43 -3.50 1.11
CA GLU A 58 14.86 -4.88 1.30
C GLU A 58 16.17 -5.17 0.57
N ALA A 59 16.32 -4.69 -0.65
CA ALA A 59 17.57 -4.79 -1.43
C ALA A 59 18.72 -4.04 -0.75
N ASP A 60 18.47 -2.89 -0.14
CA ASP A 60 19.47 -2.13 0.61
C ASP A 60 19.94 -2.86 1.86
N LEU A 61 19.02 -3.51 2.56
CA LEU A 61 19.34 -4.29 3.77
C LEU A 61 20.09 -5.58 3.46
N SER A 62 19.68 -6.27 2.39
CA SER A 62 20.28 -7.56 1.99
C SER A 62 21.59 -7.40 1.21
N GLN A 63 21.85 -6.22 0.64
CA GLN A 63 22.95 -5.92 -0.28
C GLN A 63 22.97 -6.87 -1.50
N ASP A 64 21.80 -7.43 -1.88
CA ASP A 64 21.68 -8.32 -3.03
C ASP A 64 21.39 -7.52 -4.31
N PRO A 65 22.32 -7.55 -5.31
CA PRO A 65 22.11 -6.86 -6.59
C PRO A 65 20.88 -7.37 -7.36
N LYS A 66 20.48 -8.63 -7.20
CA LYS A 66 19.30 -9.18 -7.89
C LYS A 66 18.02 -8.57 -7.37
N MET A 67 17.92 -8.38 -6.04
CA MET A 67 16.78 -7.71 -5.43
C MET A 67 16.66 -6.26 -5.88
N ARG A 68 17.81 -5.57 -6.05
CA ARG A 68 17.84 -4.20 -6.59
C ARG A 68 17.31 -4.14 -8.03
N ILE A 69 17.69 -5.09 -8.87
CA ILE A 69 17.18 -5.19 -10.25
C ILE A 69 15.68 -5.42 -10.24
N GLN A 70 15.19 -6.34 -9.41
CA GLN A 70 13.74 -6.60 -9.27
C GLN A 70 12.96 -5.37 -8.81
N ALA A 71 13.46 -4.67 -7.79
CA ALA A 71 12.85 -3.44 -7.29
C ALA A 71 12.75 -2.34 -8.38
N ASN A 72 13.78 -2.20 -9.22
CA ASN A 72 13.75 -1.30 -10.38
C ASN A 72 12.68 -1.73 -11.40
N GLN A 73 12.58 -3.02 -11.70
CA GLN A 73 11.53 -3.52 -12.61
C GLN A 73 10.13 -3.25 -12.05
N THR A 74 9.94 -3.46 -10.75
CA THR A 74 8.66 -3.13 -10.07
C THR A 74 8.36 -1.65 -10.16
N ARG A 75 9.37 -0.78 -9.95
CA ARG A 75 9.21 0.68 -10.11
C ARG A 75 8.75 1.04 -11.52
N ASP A 76 9.40 0.49 -12.53
CA ASP A 76 9.09 0.80 -13.93
C ASP A 76 7.66 0.37 -14.31
N ARG A 77 7.19 -0.76 -13.76
CA ARG A 77 5.81 -1.22 -13.87
C ARG A 77 4.82 -0.25 -13.19
N GLU A 78 5.07 0.13 -11.94
CA GLU A 78 4.22 1.06 -11.20
C GLU A 78 4.16 2.42 -11.89
N PHE A 79 5.29 2.95 -12.35
CA PHE A 79 5.35 4.21 -13.10
C PHE A 79 4.65 4.12 -14.45
N SER A 80 4.74 2.99 -15.15
CA SER A 80 4.00 2.75 -16.40
C SER A 80 2.49 2.81 -16.18
N VAL A 81 1.98 2.19 -15.10
CA VAL A 81 0.56 2.27 -14.73
C VAL A 81 0.16 3.72 -14.41
N MET A 82 0.96 4.41 -13.59
CA MET A 82 0.69 5.80 -13.20
C MET A 82 0.67 6.76 -14.40
N GLY A 83 1.51 6.51 -15.41
CA GLY A 83 1.53 7.31 -16.64
C GLY A 83 0.32 7.09 -17.58
N ARG A 84 -0.47 6.05 -17.35
CA ARG A 84 -1.65 5.68 -18.16
C ARG A 84 -2.99 6.05 -17.51
N VAL A 85 -2.98 6.53 -16.28
CA VAL A 85 -4.20 6.91 -15.57
C VAL A 85 -4.31 8.41 -15.43
N HIS A 86 -5.52 8.90 -15.20
CA HIS A 86 -5.79 10.33 -15.05
C HIS A 86 -5.40 10.86 -13.66
N HIS A 87 -5.42 9.99 -12.65
CA HIS A 87 -5.10 10.36 -11.27
C HIS A 87 -4.55 9.17 -10.49
N THR A 88 -3.56 9.42 -9.65
CA THR A 88 -2.99 8.43 -8.72
C THR A 88 -3.34 8.81 -7.28
N VAL A 89 -3.64 7.79 -6.48
CA VAL A 89 -3.92 7.93 -5.05
C VAL A 89 -2.92 7.06 -4.29
N VAL A 90 -2.24 7.65 -3.31
CA VAL A 90 -1.37 6.94 -2.36
C VAL A 90 -1.86 7.14 -0.94
N VAL A 91 -1.35 6.35 0.00
CA VAL A 91 -1.84 6.37 1.39
C VAL A 91 -0.98 7.21 2.35
N SER A 92 0.20 7.65 1.92
CA SER A 92 1.09 8.43 2.78
C SER A 92 1.73 9.63 2.08
N SER A 93 1.98 10.67 2.86
CA SER A 93 2.70 11.87 2.38
C SER A 93 4.16 11.56 2.02
N ALA A 94 4.77 10.57 2.66
CA ALA A 94 6.13 10.13 2.34
C ALA A 94 6.21 9.51 0.93
N GLU A 95 5.26 8.61 0.58
CA GLU A 95 5.15 8.06 -0.77
C GLU A 95 4.85 9.14 -1.80
N ALA A 96 3.95 10.06 -1.47
CA ALA A 96 3.63 11.18 -2.35
C ALA A 96 4.86 12.08 -2.61
N ALA A 97 5.73 12.29 -1.63
CA ALA A 97 6.96 13.07 -1.81
C ALA A 97 7.91 12.37 -2.81
N VAL A 98 8.11 11.07 -2.68
CA VAL A 98 8.94 10.28 -3.60
C VAL A 98 8.38 10.34 -5.03
N LEU A 99 7.06 10.19 -5.18
CA LEU A 99 6.45 10.24 -6.51
C LEU A 99 6.49 11.63 -7.14
N ARG A 100 6.32 12.70 -6.36
CA ARG A 100 6.44 14.09 -6.88
C ARG A 100 7.84 14.41 -7.36
N GLU A 101 8.87 13.89 -6.70
CA GLU A 101 10.25 14.02 -7.13
C GLU A 101 10.52 13.25 -8.43
N ALA A 102 10.07 11.99 -8.51
CA ALA A 102 10.32 11.12 -9.64
C ALA A 102 9.43 11.43 -10.87
N LEU A 103 8.20 11.87 -10.65
CA LEU A 103 7.17 12.13 -11.66
C LEU A 103 6.50 13.49 -11.39
N PRO A 104 7.16 14.64 -11.65
CA PRO A 104 6.65 15.97 -11.27
C PRO A 104 5.29 16.35 -11.89
N SER A 105 4.95 15.77 -13.05
CA SER A 105 3.68 16.01 -13.74
C SER A 105 2.54 15.08 -13.30
N LEU A 106 2.80 14.14 -12.38
CA LEU A 106 1.80 13.17 -11.95
C LEU A 106 0.65 13.86 -11.20
N SER A 107 -0.57 13.62 -11.65
CA SER A 107 -1.77 14.00 -10.89
C SER A 107 -1.92 13.06 -9.69
N LEU A 108 -1.66 13.57 -8.47
CA LEU A 108 -1.46 12.77 -7.27
C LEU A 108 -2.17 13.36 -6.06
N SER A 109 -2.87 12.51 -5.31
CA SER A 109 -3.41 12.85 -3.99
C SER A 109 -3.04 11.79 -2.93
N VAL A 110 -3.08 12.22 -1.68
CA VAL A 110 -2.93 11.35 -0.51
C VAL A 110 -4.31 11.08 0.08
N PHE A 111 -4.64 9.81 0.24
CA PHE A 111 -5.86 9.37 0.90
C PHE A 111 -5.52 8.43 2.05
N ASN A 112 -5.61 8.94 3.28
CA ASN A 112 -5.38 8.13 4.47
C ASN A 112 -6.55 7.18 4.68
N VAL A 113 -6.29 5.88 4.59
CA VAL A 113 -7.32 4.82 4.66
C VAL A 113 -7.88 4.61 6.07
N LEU A 114 -7.26 5.19 7.10
CA LEU A 114 -7.73 5.07 8.47
C LEU A 114 -8.88 6.04 8.73
N TYR A 115 -10.08 5.53 8.57
CA TYR A 115 -11.28 6.13 9.12
C TYR A 115 -11.67 5.36 10.38
N VAL A 116 -11.49 5.99 11.54
CA VAL A 116 -11.93 5.44 12.82
C VAL A 116 -13.00 6.37 13.37
N ASP A 117 -14.22 5.88 13.43
CA ASP A 117 -15.26 6.56 14.19
C ASP A 117 -15.03 6.29 15.68
N VAL A 118 -14.49 7.30 16.38
CA VAL A 118 -14.24 7.21 17.82
C VAL A 118 -15.53 7.53 18.56
N THR A 119 -16.35 6.51 18.76
CA THR A 119 -17.62 6.63 19.49
C THR A 119 -17.45 6.57 21.01
N SER A 120 -16.29 6.16 21.52
CA SER A 120 -15.98 6.06 22.94
C SER A 120 -14.95 7.09 23.39
N ARG A 121 -15.09 7.57 24.63
CA ARG A 121 -14.07 8.41 25.26
C ARG A 121 -12.74 7.64 25.28
N PRO A 122 -11.66 8.21 24.70
CA PRO A 122 -10.35 7.56 24.80
C PRO A 122 -9.90 7.53 26.27
N TYR A 123 -9.34 6.42 26.70
CA TYR A 123 -8.69 6.32 28.00
C TYR A 123 -7.58 7.38 28.12
N LEU A 124 -7.49 8.01 29.30
CA LEU A 124 -6.38 8.92 29.59
C LEU A 124 -5.06 8.13 29.60
N PRO A 125 -3.92 8.77 29.29
CA PRO A 125 -2.62 8.08 29.26
C PRO A 125 -2.32 7.30 30.56
N GLU A 126 -2.72 7.85 31.72
CA GLU A 126 -2.53 7.26 33.05
C GLU A 126 -3.42 6.00 33.29
N GLU A 127 -4.50 5.87 32.55
CA GLU A 127 -5.41 4.73 32.61
C GLU A 127 -4.94 3.56 31.73
N ARG A 128 -3.96 3.82 30.84
CA ARG A 128 -3.47 2.83 29.87
C ARG A 128 -2.39 1.97 30.51
N LYS A 129 -2.49 0.65 30.37
CA LYS A 129 -1.50 -0.30 30.89
C LYS A 129 -1.13 -1.30 29.81
N GLY A 130 0.13 -1.72 29.85
CA GLY A 130 0.65 -2.73 28.94
C GLY A 130 0.87 -2.23 27.51
N LEU A 131 1.27 -3.17 26.68
CA LEU A 131 1.52 -3.00 25.25
C LEU A 131 0.75 -4.10 24.51
N PHE A 132 0.30 -3.82 23.32
CA PHE A 132 -0.27 -4.86 22.49
C PHE A 132 0.06 -4.63 21.01
N PHE A 133 0.02 -5.70 20.25
CA PHE A 133 0.27 -5.68 18.81
C PHE A 133 -1.01 -6.00 18.06
N ILE A 134 -1.29 -5.22 17.00
CA ILE A 134 -2.34 -5.50 16.03
C ILE A 134 -1.70 -5.83 14.68
N GLY A 135 -1.98 -7.02 14.16
CA GLY A 135 -1.53 -7.44 12.84
C GLY A 135 -1.92 -8.88 12.54
N GLY A 136 -2.16 -9.17 11.26
CA GLY A 136 -2.45 -10.53 10.82
C GLY A 136 -1.16 -11.36 10.74
N TYR A 137 -1.11 -12.52 11.40
CA TYR A 137 0.06 -13.41 11.37
C TYR A 137 0.22 -14.20 10.05
N ALA A 138 -0.72 -14.09 9.12
CA ALA A 138 -0.51 -14.55 7.75
C ALA A 138 0.47 -13.67 6.95
N HIS A 139 0.79 -12.49 7.48
CA HIS A 139 1.73 -11.53 6.87
C HIS A 139 3.10 -11.66 7.56
N SER A 140 4.10 -12.19 6.85
CA SER A 140 5.43 -12.49 7.42
C SER A 140 6.12 -11.30 8.10
N PRO A 141 6.05 -10.05 7.62
CA PRO A 141 6.62 -8.90 8.32
C PRO A 141 6.06 -8.67 9.72
N ASN A 142 4.79 -9.03 9.96
CA ASN A 142 4.19 -8.92 11.28
C ASN A 142 4.79 -9.92 12.27
N ILE A 143 5.06 -11.16 11.79
CA ILE A 143 5.73 -12.18 12.59
C ILE A 143 7.13 -11.72 12.96
N ASP A 144 7.90 -11.22 11.98
CA ASP A 144 9.26 -10.73 12.20
C ASP A 144 9.30 -9.56 13.19
N ALA A 145 8.36 -8.62 13.05
CA ALA A 145 8.24 -7.46 13.94
C ALA A 145 8.00 -7.91 15.41
N VAL A 146 7.05 -8.81 15.63
CA VAL A 146 6.72 -9.33 16.96
C VAL A 146 7.91 -10.13 17.54
N MET A 147 8.52 -11.01 16.74
CA MET A 147 9.66 -11.80 17.18
C MET A 147 10.88 -10.94 17.49
N TRP A 148 11.14 -9.92 16.67
CA TRP A 148 12.21 -8.96 16.96
C TRP A 148 11.92 -8.18 18.25
N PHE A 149 10.69 -7.68 18.42
CA PHE A 149 10.29 -6.93 19.60
C PHE A 149 10.46 -7.78 20.87
N VAL A 150 9.91 -9.01 20.88
CA VAL A 150 9.98 -9.91 22.03
C VAL A 150 11.41 -10.28 22.38
N LYS A 151 12.28 -10.53 21.39
CA LYS A 151 13.65 -10.97 21.62
C LYS A 151 14.61 -9.83 21.93
N LYS A 152 14.41 -8.64 21.35
CA LYS A 152 15.40 -7.57 21.39
C LYS A 152 14.98 -6.36 22.20
N VAL A 153 13.70 -6.06 22.30
CA VAL A 153 13.18 -4.85 22.95
C VAL A 153 12.51 -5.16 24.28
N TRP A 154 11.61 -6.13 24.29
CA TRP A 154 10.81 -6.48 25.46
C TRP A 154 11.62 -6.78 26.73
N PRO A 155 12.75 -7.50 26.72
CA PRO A 155 13.53 -7.76 27.92
C PRO A 155 13.98 -6.49 28.64
N SER A 156 14.37 -5.46 27.88
CA SER A 156 14.79 -4.17 28.43
C SER A 156 13.62 -3.38 29.02
N ILE A 157 12.43 -3.49 28.42
CA ILE A 157 11.22 -2.86 28.94
C ILE A 157 10.80 -3.55 30.25
N HIS A 158 10.69 -4.87 30.23
CA HIS A 158 10.24 -5.65 31.38
C HIS A 158 11.17 -5.51 32.58
N LEU A 159 12.49 -5.37 32.36
CA LEU A 159 13.47 -5.11 33.42
C LEU A 159 13.20 -3.77 34.15
N ARG A 160 12.77 -2.74 33.40
CA ARG A 160 12.47 -1.39 33.94
C ARG A 160 11.05 -1.26 34.47
N HIS A 161 10.13 -2.03 33.90
CA HIS A 161 8.71 -2.03 34.21
C HIS A 161 8.21 -3.47 34.35
N PRO A 162 8.49 -4.13 35.54
CA PRO A 162 8.15 -5.55 35.71
C PRO A 162 6.66 -5.86 35.63
N ASP A 163 5.81 -4.88 35.94
CA ASP A 163 4.35 -5.01 35.87
C ASP A 163 3.77 -4.78 34.45
N ALA A 164 4.63 -4.42 33.50
CA ALA A 164 4.17 -4.26 32.13
C ALA A 164 3.86 -5.62 31.49
N THR A 165 2.81 -5.67 30.67
CA THR A 165 2.40 -6.85 29.89
C THR A 165 2.51 -6.54 28.40
N PHE A 166 2.76 -7.59 27.61
CA PHE A 166 2.76 -7.54 26.16
C PHE A 166 2.03 -8.76 25.59
#